data_a1e97adcf6243aa19d5cef57d92a697c
#
_entry.id   a1e97adcf6243aa19d5cef57d92a697c
#
_cell.length_a   1.000
_cell.length_b   1.000
_cell.length_c   1.000
_cell.angle_alpha   90.00
_cell.angle_beta   90.00
_cell.angle_gamma   90.00
#
_symmetry.space_group_name_H-M   'P 1'
#
loop_
_entity.id
_entity.type
_entity.pdbx_description
1 polymer ?
#
loop_
_entity_poly.entity_id
_entity_poly.type
_entity_poly.pdbx_seq_one_letter_code
_entity_poly.pdbx_strand_id
1 'polypeptide(L)'
;MPPLVVIAFCSWGEYENDLITWTLGLLTVALGLFIRIWATKHIGRRIPRRYKNGRRPHLVMTGPYSLVRNPLYIGNIVVMMGLCVLSELLWLMPIMLAYLFALFSLVVRYEEYKLSLLYGKEYEVYRQTVPRWIPRFSLIRRTDERAYTWFSSFTGELQSIGPASVMLLVLLAKEIMES
;
A
#
# COMPACT_ATOMS: atom_id res chain seq x y z
N MET A 1 2.84 9.25 11.24
CA MET A 1 4.07 8.67 11.79
C MET A 1 3.97 8.12 13.23
N PRO A 2 2.95 8.46 14.08
CA PRO A 2 2.84 7.90 15.43
C PRO A 2 2.95 6.38 15.55
N PRO A 3 2.31 5.56 14.67
CA PRO A 3 2.34 4.11 14.83
C PRO A 3 3.75 3.49 14.62
N LEU A 4 4.59 4.08 13.77
CA LEU A 4 5.95 3.57 13.55
C LEU A 4 6.84 3.75 14.78
N VAL A 5 6.61 4.81 15.57
CA VAL A 5 7.32 5.07 16.81
C VAL A 5 6.98 4.00 17.86
N VAL A 6 5.71 3.62 17.97
CA VAL A 6 5.28 2.54 18.87
C VAL A 6 5.95 1.22 18.50
N ILE A 7 5.96 0.87 17.22
CA ILE A 7 6.61 -0.34 16.71
C ILE A 7 8.12 -0.35 17.02
N ALA A 8 8.79 0.82 16.94
CA ALA A 8 10.24 0.93 17.16
C ALA A 8 10.66 0.78 18.62
N PHE A 9 9.83 1.24 19.58
CA PHE A 9 10.23 1.39 20.98
C PHE A 9 9.50 0.46 21.95
N CYS A 10 8.45 -0.24 21.55
CA CYS A 10 7.80 -1.24 22.38
C CYS A 10 8.42 -2.61 22.15
N SER A 11 8.90 -3.24 23.24
CA SER A 11 9.26 -4.65 23.30
C SER A 11 8.27 -5.35 24.22
N TRP A 12 7.71 -6.47 23.78
CA TRP A 12 6.80 -7.26 24.62
C TRP A 12 6.89 -8.73 24.26
N GLY A 13 7.69 -9.46 25.02
CA GLY A 13 7.82 -10.92 24.92
C GLY A 13 8.55 -11.36 23.64
N GLU A 14 9.58 -12.16 23.82
CA GLU A 14 10.26 -12.82 22.69
C GLU A 14 9.49 -14.09 22.34
N TYR A 15 9.20 -14.29 21.07
CA TYR A 15 8.72 -15.56 20.56
C TYR A 15 9.91 -16.51 20.40
N GLU A 16 9.79 -17.75 20.90
CA GLU A 16 10.87 -18.78 20.82
C GLU A 16 11.31 -19.13 19.38
N ASN A 17 10.63 -18.63 18.34
CA ASN A 17 10.90 -18.95 16.93
C ASN A 17 11.11 -17.71 16.06
N ASP A 18 12.21 -16.99 16.26
CA ASP A 18 12.62 -15.79 15.51
C ASP A 18 12.64 -16.05 13.99
N LEU A 19 13.10 -17.21 13.56
CA LEU A 19 13.17 -17.55 12.13
C LEU A 19 11.78 -17.52 11.46
N ILE A 20 10.75 -18.01 12.15
CA ILE A 20 9.37 -18.04 11.62
C ILE A 20 8.82 -16.61 11.58
N THR A 21 8.99 -15.85 12.65
CA THR A 21 8.51 -14.47 12.78
C THR A 21 9.16 -13.57 11.72
N TRP A 22 10.49 -13.64 11.59
CA TRP A 22 11.23 -12.89 10.57
C TRP A 22 10.83 -13.30 9.15
N THR A 23 10.70 -14.59 8.87
CA THR A 23 10.30 -15.08 7.53
C THR A 23 8.90 -14.59 7.17
N LEU A 24 7.91 -14.77 8.05
CA LEU A 24 6.53 -14.35 7.80
C LEU A 24 6.41 -12.82 7.69
N GLY A 25 7.08 -12.09 8.55
CA GLY A 25 7.10 -10.63 8.53
C GLY A 25 7.69 -10.08 7.24
N LEU A 26 8.87 -10.58 6.83
CA LEU A 26 9.52 -10.15 5.58
C LEU A 26 8.70 -10.51 4.34
N LEU A 27 8.12 -11.71 4.28
CA LEU A 27 7.22 -12.11 3.18
C LEU A 27 5.99 -11.20 3.11
N THR A 28 5.43 -10.83 4.24
CA THR A 28 4.26 -9.93 4.31
C THR A 28 4.63 -8.52 3.84
N VAL A 29 5.77 -7.97 4.29
CA VAL A 29 6.28 -6.68 3.81
C VAL A 29 6.52 -6.72 2.30
N ALA A 30 7.20 -7.77 1.81
CA ALA A 30 7.49 -7.93 0.38
C ALA A 30 6.20 -7.99 -0.45
N LEU A 31 5.18 -8.71 0.01
CA LEU A 31 3.86 -8.76 -0.62
C LEU A 31 3.21 -7.38 -0.70
N GLY A 32 3.22 -6.62 0.39
CA GLY A 32 2.68 -5.26 0.42
C GLY A 32 3.41 -4.32 -0.55
N LEU A 33 4.74 -4.38 -0.60
CA LEU A 33 5.55 -3.62 -1.54
C LEU A 33 5.28 -4.04 -3.00
N PHE A 34 5.13 -5.34 -3.27
CA PHE A 34 4.77 -5.85 -4.60
C PHE A 34 3.42 -5.28 -5.07
N ILE A 35 2.39 -5.30 -4.22
CA ILE A 35 1.07 -4.72 -4.53
C ILE A 35 1.22 -3.23 -4.87
N ARG A 36 2.02 -2.47 -4.12
CA ARG A 36 2.27 -1.06 -4.37
C ARG A 36 2.99 -0.80 -5.70
N ILE A 37 4.08 -1.51 -5.95
CA ILE A 37 4.85 -1.39 -7.21
C ILE A 37 3.95 -1.74 -8.41
N TRP A 38 3.15 -2.80 -8.29
CA TRP A 38 2.18 -3.17 -9.32
C TRP A 38 1.12 -2.08 -9.56
N ALA A 39 0.60 -1.48 -8.49
CA ALA A 39 -0.34 -0.37 -8.60
C ALA A 39 0.31 0.86 -9.24
N THR A 40 1.51 1.24 -8.81
CA THR A 40 2.24 2.39 -9.34
C THR A 40 2.61 2.23 -10.82
N LYS A 41 2.89 0.99 -11.26
CA LYS A 41 3.12 0.67 -12.67
C LYS A 41 1.96 1.12 -13.59
N HIS A 42 0.73 1.09 -13.10
CA HIS A 42 -0.47 1.46 -13.87
C HIS A 42 -0.83 2.93 -13.73
N ILE A 43 -0.65 3.54 -12.56
CA ILE A 43 -0.89 5.00 -12.37
C ILE A 43 0.22 5.87 -12.96
N GLY A 44 1.49 5.37 -12.92
CA GLY A 44 2.64 6.18 -13.25
C GLY A 44 3.08 7.13 -12.15
N ARG A 45 4.26 7.75 -12.34
CA ARG A 45 4.95 8.60 -11.35
C ARG A 45 4.26 9.93 -11.05
N ARG A 46 3.33 10.36 -11.90
CA ARG A 46 2.71 11.68 -11.78
C ARG A 46 1.27 11.61 -12.23
N ILE A 47 0.37 11.71 -11.27
CA ILE A 47 -0.89 12.39 -11.57
C ILE A 47 -0.47 13.83 -11.86
N PRO A 48 -0.62 14.35 -13.09
CA PRO A 48 -0.23 15.71 -13.39
C PRO A 48 -1.01 16.65 -12.48
N ARG A 49 -0.35 17.37 -11.58
CA ARG A 49 -0.98 18.42 -10.76
C ARG A 49 -1.60 19.53 -11.63
N ARG A 50 -1.26 19.58 -12.88
CA ARG A 50 -1.76 20.52 -13.87
C ARG A 50 -1.89 19.82 -15.21
N TYR A 51 -3.06 19.90 -15.82
CA TYR A 51 -3.30 19.41 -17.16
C TYR A 51 -2.26 19.94 -18.14
N LYS A 52 -1.31 19.11 -18.58
CA LYS A 52 -0.49 19.44 -19.72
C LYS A 52 -1.39 19.46 -20.95
N ASN A 53 -1.48 20.63 -21.58
CA ASN A 53 -2.25 20.87 -22.83
C ASN A 53 -3.79 20.69 -22.73
N GLY A 54 -4.39 20.98 -21.57
CA GLY A 54 -5.86 20.96 -21.42
C GLY A 54 -6.52 19.58 -21.51
N ARG A 55 -5.75 18.50 -21.67
CA ARG A 55 -6.28 17.13 -21.74
C ARG A 55 -6.37 16.51 -20.36
N ARG A 56 -7.54 15.96 -20.02
CA ARG A 56 -7.75 15.20 -18.78
C ARG A 56 -6.81 14.00 -18.74
N PRO A 57 -6.17 13.68 -17.58
CA PRO A 57 -5.48 12.40 -17.42
C PRO A 57 -6.48 11.26 -17.61
N HIS A 58 -6.03 10.11 -18.10
CA HIS A 58 -6.89 8.94 -18.29
C HIS A 58 -7.23 8.33 -16.92
N LEU A 59 -8.48 7.91 -16.71
CA LEU A 59 -8.86 7.14 -15.53
C LEU A 59 -8.23 5.74 -15.63
N VAL A 60 -7.43 5.36 -14.63
CA VAL A 60 -6.77 4.06 -14.59
C VAL A 60 -7.75 3.02 -14.03
N MET A 61 -8.09 2.03 -14.85
CA MET A 61 -9.04 0.96 -14.54
C MET A 61 -8.48 -0.44 -14.86
N THR A 62 -7.16 -0.53 -15.07
CA THR A 62 -6.46 -1.76 -15.49
C THR A 62 -5.53 -2.30 -14.42
N GLY A 63 -5.08 -3.54 -14.56
CA GLY A 63 -4.22 -4.20 -13.58
C GLY A 63 -4.88 -4.28 -12.20
N PRO A 64 -4.18 -3.93 -11.11
CA PRO A 64 -4.74 -4.02 -9.76
C PRO A 64 -5.96 -3.11 -9.55
N TYR A 65 -6.09 -2.01 -10.33
CA TYR A 65 -7.25 -1.12 -10.30
C TYR A 65 -8.50 -1.73 -10.95
N SER A 66 -8.39 -2.82 -11.69
CA SER A 66 -9.56 -3.59 -12.13
C SER A 66 -10.09 -4.51 -11.03
N LEU A 67 -9.27 -4.88 -10.05
CA LEU A 67 -9.64 -5.78 -8.96
C LEU A 67 -10.24 -5.05 -7.77
N VAL A 68 -9.63 -3.90 -7.45
CA VAL A 68 -9.99 -3.06 -6.31
C VAL A 68 -9.62 -1.60 -6.61
N ARG A 69 -10.44 -0.66 -6.13
CA ARG A 69 -10.22 0.76 -6.44
C ARG A 69 -8.99 1.36 -5.77
N ASN A 70 -8.55 0.79 -4.64
CA ASN A 70 -7.53 1.40 -3.79
C ASN A 70 -6.36 0.44 -3.46
N PRO A 71 -5.70 -0.14 -4.48
CA PRO A 71 -4.65 -1.13 -4.26
C PRO A 71 -3.42 -0.58 -3.53
N LEU A 72 -3.08 0.71 -3.70
CA LEU A 72 -1.97 1.35 -2.99
C LEU A 72 -2.18 1.37 -1.47
N TYR A 73 -3.41 1.65 -1.02
CA TYR A 73 -3.73 1.65 0.42
C TYR A 73 -3.78 0.25 1.01
N ILE A 74 -4.22 -0.74 0.24
CA ILE A 74 -4.13 -2.16 0.63
C ILE A 74 -2.67 -2.55 0.82
N GLY A 75 -1.79 -2.20 -0.13
CA GLY A 75 -0.36 -2.42 -0.01
C GLY A 75 0.24 -1.78 1.25
N ASN A 76 -0.17 -0.53 1.58
CA ASN A 76 0.25 0.11 2.82
C ASN A 76 -0.17 -0.66 4.07
N ILE A 77 -1.42 -1.11 4.14
CA ILE A 77 -1.92 -1.90 5.26
C ILE A 77 -1.10 -3.19 5.39
N VAL A 78 -0.87 -3.90 4.28
CA VAL A 78 -0.09 -5.15 4.29
C VAL A 78 1.35 -4.93 4.74
N VAL A 79 2.02 -3.86 4.29
CA VAL A 79 3.37 -3.49 4.78
C VAL A 79 3.36 -3.26 6.29
N MET A 80 2.40 -2.48 6.79
CA MET A 80 2.31 -2.19 8.23
C MET A 80 2.03 -3.43 9.07
N MET A 81 1.20 -4.36 8.56
CA MET A 81 0.96 -5.64 9.23
C MET A 81 2.25 -6.49 9.28
N GLY A 82 3.03 -6.52 8.18
CA GLY A 82 4.32 -7.20 8.15
C GLY A 82 5.32 -6.60 9.16
N LEU A 83 5.35 -5.27 9.32
CA LEU A 83 6.17 -4.61 10.33
C LEU A 83 5.71 -4.94 11.77
N CYS A 84 4.41 -5.07 12.01
CA CYS A 84 3.89 -5.54 13.31
C CYS A 84 4.32 -6.98 13.61
N VAL A 85 4.39 -7.84 12.60
CA VAL A 85 4.91 -9.22 12.77
C VAL A 85 6.39 -9.18 13.11
N LEU A 86 7.21 -8.41 12.36
CA LEU A 86 8.65 -8.29 12.59
C LEU A 86 9.01 -7.68 13.96
N SER A 87 8.14 -6.83 14.51
CA SER A 87 8.32 -6.25 15.84
C SER A 87 7.73 -7.10 16.96
N GLU A 88 7.21 -8.29 16.64
CA GLU A 88 6.54 -9.22 17.56
C GLU A 88 5.33 -8.66 18.32
N LEU A 89 4.86 -7.48 17.95
CA LEU A 89 3.71 -6.80 18.54
C LEU A 89 2.38 -7.30 17.94
N LEU A 90 2.15 -8.61 17.97
CA LEU A 90 0.95 -9.21 17.36
C LEU A 90 -0.36 -8.70 17.97
N TRP A 91 -0.37 -8.39 19.25
CA TRP A 91 -1.51 -7.79 19.94
C TRP A 91 -1.86 -6.39 19.39
N LEU A 92 -0.89 -5.68 18.82
CA LEU A 92 -1.09 -4.35 18.22
C LEU A 92 -1.74 -4.43 16.83
N MET A 93 -1.67 -5.58 16.14
CA MET A 93 -2.19 -5.73 14.77
C MET A 93 -3.66 -5.34 14.62
N PRO A 94 -4.62 -5.78 15.48
CA PRO A 94 -6.02 -5.38 15.33
C PRO A 94 -6.23 -3.88 15.54
N ILE A 95 -5.50 -3.27 16.47
CA ILE A 95 -5.56 -1.82 16.72
C ILE A 95 -5.00 -1.06 15.53
N MET A 96 -3.86 -1.50 15.01
CA MET A 96 -3.21 -0.90 13.85
C MET A 96 -4.08 -1.04 12.59
N LEU A 97 -4.67 -2.21 12.37
CA LEU A 97 -5.57 -2.46 11.25
C LEU A 97 -6.79 -1.53 11.32
N ALA A 98 -7.43 -1.41 12.48
CA ALA A 98 -8.58 -0.53 12.68
C ALA A 98 -8.20 0.95 12.44
N TYR A 99 -7.05 1.39 12.97
CA TYR A 99 -6.54 2.75 12.79
C TYR A 99 -6.25 3.06 11.31
N LEU A 100 -5.51 2.20 10.62
CA LEU A 100 -5.17 2.38 9.20
C LEU A 100 -6.40 2.33 8.31
N PHE A 101 -7.34 1.43 8.60
CA PHE A 101 -8.60 1.33 7.86
C PHE A 101 -9.44 2.59 8.02
N ALA A 102 -9.55 3.14 9.24
CA ALA A 102 -10.25 4.39 9.49
C ALA A 102 -9.57 5.55 8.75
N LEU A 103 -8.24 5.70 8.92
CA LEU A 103 -7.44 6.75 8.29
C LEU A 103 -7.56 6.71 6.77
N PHE A 104 -7.30 5.55 6.15
CA PHE A 104 -7.37 5.42 4.70
C PHE A 104 -8.80 5.51 4.16
N SER A 105 -9.81 5.13 4.93
CA SER A 105 -11.20 5.33 4.52
C SER A 105 -11.56 6.81 4.38
N LEU A 106 -11.01 7.69 5.23
CA LEU A 106 -11.19 9.14 5.10
C LEU A 106 -10.47 9.69 3.88
N VAL A 107 -9.20 9.30 3.70
CA VAL A 107 -8.39 9.74 2.55
C VAL A 107 -9.01 9.27 1.23
N VAL A 108 -9.41 8.01 1.16
CA VAL A 108 -10.04 7.42 -0.02
C VAL A 108 -11.35 8.11 -0.37
N ARG A 109 -12.19 8.44 0.63
CA ARG A 109 -13.44 9.20 0.38
C ARG A 109 -13.15 10.54 -0.29
N TYR A 110 -12.12 11.24 0.17
CA TYR A 110 -11.72 12.51 -0.41
C TYR A 110 -11.17 12.36 -1.84
N GLU A 111 -10.34 11.33 -2.08
CA GLU A 111 -9.83 11.04 -3.42
C GLU A 111 -10.95 10.63 -4.38
N GLU A 112 -11.86 9.74 -3.97
CA GLU A 112 -13.01 9.33 -4.76
C GLU A 112 -13.92 10.51 -5.11
N TYR A 113 -14.12 11.46 -4.16
CA TYR A 113 -14.83 12.70 -4.43
C TYR A 113 -14.16 13.52 -5.54
N LYS A 114 -12.82 13.70 -5.46
CA LYS A 114 -12.06 14.40 -6.51
C LYS A 114 -12.16 13.68 -7.86
N LEU A 115 -12.07 12.36 -7.88
CA LEU A 115 -12.19 11.56 -9.08
C LEU A 115 -13.58 11.67 -9.69
N SER A 116 -14.64 11.69 -8.87
CA SER A 116 -16.01 11.88 -9.36
C SER A 116 -16.23 13.26 -10.00
N LEU A 117 -15.63 14.32 -9.44
CA LEU A 117 -15.67 15.65 -10.04
C LEU A 117 -14.89 15.71 -11.37
N LEU A 118 -13.78 14.97 -11.45
CA LEU A 118 -12.89 15.00 -12.61
C LEU A 118 -13.41 14.17 -13.79
N TYR A 119 -13.93 12.97 -13.53
CA TYR A 119 -14.29 11.99 -14.54
C TYR A 119 -15.82 11.81 -14.69
N GLY A 120 -16.63 12.30 -13.76
CA GLY A 120 -18.10 12.26 -13.83
C GLY A 120 -18.65 10.85 -14.03
N LYS A 121 -19.43 10.65 -15.09
CA LYS A 121 -20.09 9.36 -15.39
C LYS A 121 -19.11 8.20 -15.56
N GLU A 122 -17.92 8.44 -16.13
CA GLU A 122 -16.90 7.40 -16.31
C GLU A 122 -16.46 6.81 -14.97
N TYR A 123 -16.20 7.67 -13.98
CA TYR A 123 -15.87 7.23 -12.62
C TYR A 123 -17.04 6.53 -11.93
N GLU A 124 -18.26 6.99 -12.15
CA GLU A 124 -19.45 6.38 -11.53
C GLU A 124 -19.65 4.93 -12.00
N VAL A 125 -19.51 4.65 -13.29
CA VAL A 125 -19.55 3.28 -13.85
C VAL A 125 -18.43 2.41 -13.24
N TYR A 126 -17.21 2.97 -13.13
CA TYR A 126 -16.09 2.28 -12.52
C TYR A 126 -16.38 1.95 -11.03
N ARG A 127 -16.93 2.91 -10.28
CA ARG A 127 -17.28 2.76 -8.86
C ARG A 127 -18.33 1.68 -8.61
N GLN A 128 -19.29 1.52 -9.52
CA GLN A 128 -20.33 0.49 -9.42
C GLN A 128 -19.78 -0.91 -9.75
N THR A 129 -18.76 -1.00 -10.57
CA THR A 129 -18.21 -2.27 -11.05
C THR A 129 -17.12 -2.82 -10.16
N VAL A 130 -16.20 -1.94 -9.67
CA VAL A 130 -15.01 -2.33 -8.93
C VAL A 130 -15.18 -2.00 -7.44
N PRO A 131 -14.96 -2.97 -6.53
CA PRO A 131 -15.11 -2.75 -5.08
C PRO A 131 -14.02 -1.83 -4.52
N ARG A 132 -14.31 -1.18 -3.36
CA ARG A 132 -13.40 -0.23 -2.73
C ARG A 132 -12.19 -0.90 -2.07
N TRP A 133 -12.41 -1.99 -1.32
CA TRP A 133 -11.41 -2.61 -0.44
C TRP A 133 -11.16 -4.09 -0.70
N ILE A 134 -12.19 -4.88 -0.99
CA ILE A 134 -12.08 -6.32 -1.17
C ILE A 134 -11.85 -6.64 -2.64
N PRO A 135 -10.69 -7.21 -3.03
CA PRO A 135 -10.39 -7.50 -4.43
C PRO A 135 -11.38 -8.51 -5.04
N ARG A 136 -11.87 -8.23 -6.25
CA ARG A 136 -12.70 -9.15 -7.04
C ARG A 136 -11.89 -9.68 -8.22
N PHE A 137 -11.34 -10.86 -8.08
CA PHE A 137 -10.43 -11.46 -9.07
C PHE A 137 -11.08 -11.79 -10.42
N SER A 138 -12.41 -11.93 -10.47
CA SER A 138 -13.15 -12.14 -11.74
C SER A 138 -13.11 -10.94 -12.70
N LEU A 139 -12.64 -9.79 -12.25
CA LEU A 139 -12.60 -8.53 -13.01
C LEU A 139 -11.24 -8.24 -13.63
N ILE A 140 -10.28 -9.17 -13.61
CA ILE A 140 -8.93 -8.93 -14.15
C ILE A 140 -9.04 -8.50 -15.61
N ARG A 141 -8.81 -7.22 -15.88
CA ARG A 141 -8.61 -6.68 -17.21
C ARG A 141 -7.12 -6.64 -17.53
N ARG A 142 -6.77 -6.99 -18.76
CA ARG A 142 -5.37 -6.96 -19.24
C ARG A 142 -4.76 -5.59 -19.02
N THR A 143 -3.44 -5.58 -18.82
CA THR A 143 -2.64 -4.37 -18.66
C THR A 143 -2.86 -3.42 -19.83
N ASP A 144 -3.07 -2.15 -19.58
CA ASP A 144 -3.09 -1.12 -20.60
C ASP A 144 -1.69 -1.04 -21.24
N GLU A 145 -1.61 -0.83 -22.54
CA GLU A 145 -0.34 -0.60 -23.27
C GLU A 145 0.47 0.57 -22.71
N ARG A 146 -0.17 1.45 -21.95
CA ARG A 146 0.42 2.61 -21.28
C ARG A 146 1.05 2.31 -19.92
N ALA A 147 1.04 1.06 -19.46
CA ALA A 147 1.67 0.71 -18.19
C ALA A 147 3.18 1.00 -18.22
N TYR A 148 3.66 1.62 -17.15
CA TYR A 148 5.07 1.94 -17.00
C TYR A 148 5.91 0.68 -16.82
N THR A 149 7.22 0.79 -17.05
CA THR A 149 8.15 -0.30 -16.80
C THR A 149 8.24 -0.59 -15.31
N TRP A 150 8.54 -1.82 -14.94
CA TRP A 150 8.72 -2.22 -13.53
C TRP A 150 9.82 -1.39 -12.85
N PHE A 151 10.91 -1.10 -13.58
CA PHE A 151 12.01 -0.30 -13.05
C PHE A 151 11.59 1.15 -12.72
N SER A 152 10.84 1.81 -13.60
CA SER A 152 10.35 3.16 -13.34
C SER A 152 9.35 3.22 -12.18
N SER A 153 8.57 2.17 -11.99
CA SER A 153 7.61 2.05 -10.88
C SER A 153 8.34 1.83 -9.55
N PHE A 154 9.33 0.96 -9.53
CA PHE A 154 10.20 0.73 -8.37
C PHE A 154 10.89 2.02 -7.92
N THR A 155 11.55 2.74 -8.85
CA THR A 155 12.20 4.02 -8.52
C THR A 155 11.20 5.10 -8.09
N GLY A 156 9.94 5.02 -8.54
CA GLY A 156 8.86 5.90 -8.09
C GLY A 156 8.44 5.66 -6.64
N GLU A 157 8.54 4.42 -6.19
CA GLU A 157 8.17 4.00 -4.83
C GLU A 157 9.31 4.17 -3.80
N LEU A 158 10.54 4.52 -4.21
CA LEU A 158 11.67 4.68 -3.28
C LEU A 158 11.37 5.64 -2.11
N GLN A 159 10.58 6.69 -2.35
CA GLN A 159 10.15 7.61 -1.29
C GLN A 159 9.20 6.95 -0.27
N SER A 160 8.42 5.96 -0.71
CA SER A 160 7.49 5.22 0.14
C SER A 160 8.17 4.01 0.80
N ILE A 161 9.16 3.43 0.12
CA ILE A 161 9.98 2.31 0.63
C ILE A 161 10.95 2.81 1.70
N GLY A 162 11.46 4.04 1.58
CA GLY A 162 12.43 4.63 2.51
C GLY A 162 12.05 4.51 3.99
N PRO A 163 10.84 4.96 4.40
CA PRO A 163 10.40 4.81 5.79
C PRO A 163 10.30 3.35 6.26
N ALA A 164 9.87 2.43 5.39
CA ALA A 164 9.80 1.00 5.71
C ALA A 164 11.19 0.39 5.84
N SER A 165 12.16 0.80 5.00
CA SER A 165 13.55 0.34 5.07
C SER A 165 14.25 0.85 6.34
N VAL A 166 14.04 2.11 6.69
CA VAL A 166 14.56 2.68 7.94
C VAL A 166 13.99 1.91 9.14
N MET A 167 12.69 1.62 9.13
CA MET A 167 12.07 0.85 10.20
C MET A 167 12.62 -0.56 10.30
N LEU A 168 12.85 -1.22 9.16
CA LEU A 168 13.48 -2.55 9.14
C LEU A 168 14.89 -2.52 9.72
N LEU A 169 15.69 -1.50 9.40
CA LEU A 169 17.03 -1.32 9.98
C LEU A 169 16.98 -1.08 11.49
N VAL A 170 15.99 -0.33 11.98
CA VAL A 170 15.79 -0.12 13.42
C VAL A 170 15.44 -1.44 14.12
N LEU A 171 14.56 -2.25 13.54
CA LEU A 171 14.20 -3.55 14.11
C LEU A 171 15.38 -4.53 14.11
N LEU A 172 16.18 -4.56 13.02
CA LEU A 172 17.40 -5.36 12.95
C LEU A 172 18.44 -4.92 14.00
N ALA A 173 18.63 -3.61 14.18
CA ALA A 173 19.55 -3.10 15.18
C ALA A 173 19.08 -3.46 16.60
N LYS A 174 17.79 -3.41 16.87
CA LYS A 174 17.20 -3.83 18.13
C LYS A 174 17.48 -5.31 18.41
N GLU A 175 17.20 -6.18 17.46
CA GLU A 175 17.45 -7.63 17.55
C GLU A 175 18.90 -7.96 17.89
N ILE A 176 19.85 -7.29 17.20
CA ILE A 176 21.29 -7.48 17.46
C ILE A 176 21.70 -7.00 18.87
N MET A 177 20.99 -6.02 19.44
CA MET A 177 21.27 -5.49 20.78
C MET A 177 20.65 -6.35 21.91
N GLU A 178 19.62 -7.11 21.61
CA GLU A 178 18.89 -7.98 22.56
C GLU A 178 19.40 -9.43 22.53
N SER A 179 20.10 -9.86 21.43
CA SER A 179 20.77 -11.16 21.31
C SER A 179 22.12 -11.19 22.03
#